data_66bfbceef1c53370200dee63af87631a
#
_entry.id   66bfbceef1c53370200dee63af87631a
#
_cell.length_a   1.000
_cell.length_b   1.000
_cell.length_c   1.000
_cell.angle_alpha   90.00
_cell.angle_beta   90.00
_cell.angle_gamma   90.00
#
_symmetry.space_group_name_H-M   'P 1'
#
loop_
_entity.id
_entity.type
_entity.pdbx_description
1 polymer ?
#
loop_
_entity_poly.entity_id
_entity_poly.type
_entity_poly.pdbx_seq_one_letter_code
_entity_poly.pdbx_strand_id
1 'polypeptide(L)'
;PHRQASIWLNEQCVGILGEIHPRVCKEFKIKRARPCYIEFSQDILTQDARGVSYVLPDVHQPLVRTVSFSLPGQVEAASVQQTLASVGASVSIVDLFVFEDDLGAQRGTTFEMVFPNPDGTLSAEVCNQRLQQAMDAVLSTYADHGVKHR
;
A
#
# COMPACT_ATOMS: atom_id res chain seq x y z
N PRO A 1 -0.98 24.16 -5.07
CA PRO A 1 -0.85 22.79 -5.51
C PRO A 1 -0.78 21.89 -4.28
N HIS A 2 -1.95 21.30 -3.90
CA HIS A 2 -2.04 20.42 -2.73
C HIS A 2 -2.13 18.93 -3.13
N ARG A 3 -2.06 18.62 -4.44
CA ARG A 3 -2.20 17.28 -4.97
C ARG A 3 -1.03 16.97 -5.88
N GLN A 4 0.14 16.90 -5.26
CA GLN A 4 1.38 16.54 -5.91
C GLN A 4 2.25 15.74 -4.94
N ALA A 5 3.12 14.89 -5.47
CA ALA A 5 4.09 14.11 -4.73
C ALA A 5 5.42 14.06 -5.50
N SER A 6 6.51 13.93 -4.77
CA SER A 6 7.81 13.61 -5.34
C SER A 6 7.99 12.09 -5.37
N ILE A 7 8.64 11.59 -6.40
CA ILE A 7 8.97 10.18 -6.56
C ILE A 7 10.43 10.01 -6.18
N TRP A 8 10.69 9.12 -5.24
CA TRP A 8 12.02 8.86 -4.71
C TRP A 8 12.45 7.43 -5.00
N LEU A 9 13.69 7.26 -5.39
CA LEU A 9 14.34 5.96 -5.57
C LEU A 9 15.72 6.02 -4.88
N ASN A 10 15.99 5.13 -3.93
CA ASN A 10 17.25 5.09 -3.19
C ASN A 10 17.68 6.47 -2.66
N GLU A 11 16.79 7.18 -1.97
CA GLU A 11 17.00 8.52 -1.39
C GLU A 11 17.21 9.66 -2.41
N GLN A 12 17.17 9.38 -3.70
CA GLN A 12 17.24 10.37 -4.77
C GLN A 12 15.83 10.71 -5.27
N CYS A 13 15.52 12.01 -5.37
CA CYS A 13 14.29 12.46 -6.02
C CYS A 13 14.43 12.26 -7.52
N VAL A 14 13.60 11.43 -8.09
CA VAL A 14 13.70 10.93 -9.46
C VAL A 14 12.56 11.41 -10.35
N GLY A 15 11.54 12.00 -9.77
CA GLY A 15 10.41 12.51 -10.53
C GLY A 15 9.36 13.16 -9.68
N ILE A 16 8.32 13.60 -10.34
CA ILE A 16 7.15 14.22 -9.73
C ILE A 16 5.86 13.64 -10.30
N LEU A 17 4.82 13.65 -9.48
CA LEU A 17 3.47 13.22 -9.81
C LEU A 17 2.49 14.28 -9.31
N GLY A 18 1.47 14.61 -10.07
CA GLY A 18 0.46 15.56 -9.58
C GLY A 18 -0.77 15.67 -10.48
N GLU A 19 -1.82 16.27 -9.93
CA GLU A 19 -3.00 16.66 -10.73
C GLU A 19 -2.67 17.92 -11.54
N ILE A 20 -3.13 17.97 -12.78
CA ILE A 20 -3.04 19.16 -13.63
C ILE A 20 -3.88 20.29 -13.00
N HIS A 21 -3.28 21.48 -12.92
CA HIS A 21 -3.94 22.63 -12.31
C HIS A 21 -5.25 22.98 -13.02
N PRO A 22 -6.35 23.28 -12.29
CA PRO A 22 -7.66 23.55 -12.89
C PRO A 22 -7.69 24.66 -13.94
N ARG A 23 -6.79 25.65 -13.82
CA ARG A 23 -6.66 26.72 -14.85
C ARG A 23 -6.21 26.16 -16.18
N VAL A 24 -5.24 25.25 -16.19
CA VAL A 24 -4.74 24.57 -17.39
C VAL A 24 -5.84 23.70 -17.98
N CYS A 25 -6.54 22.92 -17.16
CA CYS A 25 -7.69 22.13 -17.60
C CYS A 25 -8.76 23.02 -18.27
N LYS A 26 -9.03 24.20 -17.73
CA LYS A 26 -10.00 25.15 -18.31
C LYS A 26 -9.53 25.68 -19.66
N GLU A 27 -8.26 26.06 -19.78
CA GLU A 27 -7.65 26.55 -21.01
C GLU A 27 -7.72 25.53 -22.13
N PHE A 28 -7.40 24.27 -21.83
CA PHE A 28 -7.49 23.14 -22.76
C PHE A 28 -8.90 22.55 -22.89
N LYS A 29 -9.92 23.17 -22.30
CA LYS A 29 -11.34 22.73 -22.34
C LYS A 29 -11.56 21.30 -21.82
N ILE A 30 -10.71 20.82 -20.94
CA ILE A 30 -10.87 19.52 -20.27
C ILE A 30 -11.97 19.64 -19.23
N LYS A 31 -13.10 18.95 -19.49
CA LYS A 31 -14.27 18.93 -18.62
C LYS A 31 -14.46 17.55 -18.02
N ARG A 32 -14.93 17.48 -16.77
CA ARG A 32 -15.30 16.23 -16.07
C ARG A 32 -14.15 15.21 -15.86
N ALA A 33 -12.90 15.61 -16.07
CA ALA A 33 -11.73 14.79 -15.81
C ALA A 33 -10.75 15.51 -14.89
N ARG A 34 -10.02 14.75 -14.10
CA ARG A 34 -8.89 15.21 -13.29
C ARG A 34 -7.63 14.52 -13.82
N PRO A 35 -7.02 15.06 -14.88
CA PRO A 35 -5.84 14.44 -15.44
C PRO A 35 -4.67 14.56 -14.45
N CYS A 36 -3.92 13.49 -14.32
CA CYS A 36 -2.68 13.44 -13.58
C CYS A 36 -1.50 13.52 -14.55
N TYR A 37 -0.43 14.12 -14.06
CA TYR A 37 0.84 14.26 -14.74
C TYR A 37 1.91 13.52 -13.94
N ILE A 38 2.79 12.85 -14.65
CA ILE A 38 3.95 12.16 -14.08
C ILE A 38 5.17 12.43 -14.95
N GLU A 39 6.30 12.71 -14.32
CA GLU A 39 7.57 12.96 -14.98
C GLU A 39 8.69 12.23 -14.23
N PHE A 40 9.59 11.59 -14.96
CA PHE A 40 10.77 10.94 -14.42
C PHE A 40 12.04 11.44 -15.12
N SER A 41 13.15 11.47 -14.38
CA SER A 41 14.47 11.58 -15.01
C SER A 41 14.77 10.33 -15.84
N GLN A 42 15.20 10.52 -17.09
CA GLN A 42 15.54 9.42 -17.99
C GLN A 42 16.73 8.58 -17.46
N ASP A 43 17.63 9.21 -16.72
CA ASP A 43 18.82 8.56 -16.16
C ASP A 43 18.51 7.36 -15.28
N ILE A 44 17.30 7.35 -14.65
CA ILE A 44 16.85 6.24 -13.80
C ILE A 44 16.60 4.97 -14.59
N LEU A 45 16.07 5.11 -15.80
CA LEU A 45 15.76 3.97 -16.66
C LEU A 45 17.04 3.22 -17.11
N THR A 46 18.19 3.87 -16.98
CA THR A 46 19.48 3.33 -17.42
C THR A 46 20.38 2.88 -16.26
N GLN A 47 20.14 3.35 -15.02
CA GLN A 47 21.04 3.13 -13.88
C GLN A 47 20.88 1.79 -13.18
N ASP A 48 19.76 1.11 -13.31
CA ASP A 48 19.48 -0.10 -12.52
C ASP A 48 18.87 -1.23 -13.37
N ALA A 49 19.51 -1.56 -14.48
CA ALA A 49 19.21 -2.78 -15.21
C ALA A 49 19.70 -4.00 -14.39
N ARG A 50 19.07 -4.26 -13.23
CA ARG A 50 19.28 -5.53 -12.54
C ARG A 50 18.86 -6.64 -13.48
N GLY A 51 19.74 -7.60 -13.68
CA GLY A 51 19.42 -8.77 -14.49
C GLY A 51 18.12 -9.40 -14.01
N VAL A 52 17.24 -9.75 -14.92
CA VAL A 52 15.99 -10.44 -14.61
C VAL A 52 16.37 -11.76 -13.91
N SER A 53 16.14 -11.85 -12.60
CA SER A 53 16.26 -13.10 -11.88
C SER A 53 14.96 -13.88 -12.11
N TYR A 54 15.07 -15.02 -12.78
CA TYR A 54 13.95 -15.94 -12.91
C TYR A 54 13.76 -16.68 -11.59
N VAL A 55 12.60 -16.48 -10.96
CA VAL A 55 12.16 -17.24 -9.80
C VAL A 55 11.14 -18.26 -10.29
N LEU A 56 11.40 -19.54 -10.03
CA LEU A 56 10.43 -20.60 -10.33
C LEU A 56 9.13 -20.30 -9.59
N PRO A 57 7.98 -20.38 -10.26
CA PRO A 57 6.69 -20.27 -9.59
C PRO A 57 6.55 -21.34 -8.52
N ASP A 58 5.96 -21.00 -7.38
CA ASP A 58 5.64 -21.96 -6.35
C ASP A 58 4.69 -23.04 -6.89
N VAL A 59 5.00 -24.31 -6.63
CA VAL A 59 4.18 -25.46 -7.07
C VAL A 59 2.88 -25.51 -6.28
N HIS A 60 2.90 -25.05 -5.04
CA HIS A 60 1.75 -25.04 -4.15
C HIS A 60 1.11 -23.64 -4.08
N GLN A 61 -0.22 -23.62 -4.02
CA GLN A 61 -0.94 -22.37 -3.93
C GLN A 61 -0.63 -21.65 -2.61
N PRO A 62 -0.34 -20.34 -2.65
CA PRO A 62 -0.23 -19.53 -1.46
C PRO A 62 -1.58 -19.43 -0.74
N LEU A 63 -1.55 -19.20 0.56
CA LEU A 63 -2.76 -18.88 1.32
C LEU A 63 -2.98 -17.37 1.34
N VAL A 64 -4.16 -16.94 0.92
CA VAL A 64 -4.55 -15.53 0.88
C VAL A 64 -5.50 -15.23 2.04
N ARG A 65 -5.28 -14.10 2.72
CA ARG A 65 -6.15 -13.55 3.76
C ARG A 65 -6.33 -12.07 3.56
N THR A 66 -7.47 -11.56 3.97
CA THR A 66 -7.75 -10.13 3.98
C THR A 66 -8.01 -9.65 5.38
N VAL A 67 -7.56 -8.45 5.68
CA VAL A 67 -7.82 -7.76 6.94
C VAL A 67 -8.10 -6.29 6.68
N SER A 68 -9.07 -5.72 7.39
CA SER A 68 -9.46 -4.32 7.20
C SER A 68 -9.29 -3.53 8.49
N PHE A 69 -8.74 -2.31 8.34
CA PHE A 69 -8.59 -1.39 9.46
C PHE A 69 -9.22 -0.04 9.16
N SER A 70 -9.71 0.61 10.21
CA SER A 70 -9.99 2.05 10.21
C SER A 70 -8.72 2.77 10.64
N LEU A 71 -8.18 3.59 9.73
CA LEU A 71 -6.94 4.35 9.94
C LEU A 71 -7.26 5.83 10.05
N PRO A 72 -6.97 6.48 11.18
CA PRO A 72 -7.02 7.93 11.31
C PRO A 72 -6.09 8.63 10.32
N GLY A 73 -6.40 9.88 9.95
CA GLY A 73 -5.68 10.61 8.91
C GLY A 73 -4.16 10.71 9.11
N GLN A 74 -3.71 10.67 10.35
CA GLN A 74 -2.30 10.75 10.75
C GLN A 74 -1.52 9.42 10.63
N VAL A 75 -2.22 8.27 10.49
CA VAL A 75 -1.57 6.96 10.38
C VAL A 75 -1.37 6.63 8.90
N GLU A 76 -0.16 6.45 8.46
CA GLU A 76 0.15 6.09 7.07
C GLU A 76 -0.17 4.61 6.80
N ALA A 77 -0.90 4.34 5.73
CA ALA A 77 -1.24 2.97 5.34
C ALA A 77 0.01 2.14 5.01
N ALA A 78 1.07 2.77 4.47
CA ALA A 78 2.33 2.12 4.19
C ALA A 78 3.02 1.57 5.45
N SER A 79 2.95 2.30 6.57
CA SER A 79 3.52 1.86 7.86
C SER A 79 2.75 0.66 8.42
N VAL A 80 1.43 0.66 8.29
CA VAL A 80 0.58 -0.49 8.67
C VAL A 80 0.89 -1.70 7.78
N GLN A 81 1.04 -1.49 6.47
CA GLN A 81 1.43 -2.52 5.52
C GLN A 81 2.77 -3.18 5.90
N GLN A 82 3.77 -2.40 6.28
CA GLN A 82 5.06 -2.92 6.73
C GLN A 82 4.94 -3.75 8.01
N THR A 83 4.12 -3.28 8.97
CA THR A 83 3.86 -4.02 10.21
C THR A 83 3.19 -5.36 9.91
N LEU A 84 2.19 -5.40 9.02
CA LEU A 84 1.55 -6.64 8.59
C LEU A 84 2.51 -7.59 7.88
N ALA A 85 3.43 -7.07 7.07
CA ALA A 85 4.41 -7.86 6.33
C ALA A 85 5.46 -8.55 7.24
N SER A 86 5.61 -8.12 8.49
CA SER A 86 6.60 -8.66 9.45
C SER A 86 6.46 -10.15 9.72
N VAL A 87 5.29 -10.74 9.47
CA VAL A 87 5.02 -12.18 9.65
C VAL A 87 5.39 -13.03 8.42
N GLY A 88 6.09 -12.46 7.44
CA GLY A 88 6.56 -13.16 6.24
C GLY A 88 5.50 -13.31 5.15
N ALA A 89 4.49 -12.44 5.13
CA ALA A 89 3.51 -12.34 4.04
C ALA A 89 3.86 -11.20 3.09
N SER A 90 3.52 -11.35 1.81
CA SER A 90 3.41 -10.21 0.90
C SER A 90 2.10 -9.50 1.19
N VAL A 91 2.14 -8.17 1.34
CA VAL A 91 0.94 -7.39 1.69
C VAL A 91 0.70 -6.32 0.64
N SER A 92 -0.54 -6.25 0.16
CA SER A 92 -1.00 -5.21 -0.78
C SER A 92 -2.27 -4.55 -0.28
N ILE A 93 -2.50 -3.31 -0.66
CA ILE A 93 -3.75 -2.60 -0.39
C ILE A 93 -4.70 -2.90 -1.53
N VAL A 94 -5.87 -3.50 -1.23
CA VAL A 94 -6.87 -3.89 -2.24
C VAL A 94 -8.10 -2.99 -2.23
N ASP A 95 -8.36 -2.30 -1.12
CA ASP A 95 -9.45 -1.33 -1.04
C ASP A 95 -9.10 -0.17 -0.11
N LEU A 96 -9.55 1.02 -0.46
CA LEU A 96 -9.39 2.23 0.33
C LEU A 96 -10.56 3.17 0.10
N PHE A 97 -11.24 3.55 1.18
CA PHE A 97 -12.29 4.55 1.16
C PHE A 97 -12.18 5.50 2.36
N VAL A 98 -12.72 6.68 2.19
CA VAL A 98 -12.72 7.71 3.25
C VAL A 98 -14.13 7.83 3.81
N PHE A 99 -14.24 7.88 5.13
CA PHE A 99 -15.48 8.12 5.86
C PHE A 99 -15.22 9.01 7.07
N GLU A 100 -16.26 9.56 7.65
CA GLU A 100 -16.19 10.33 8.88
C GLU A 100 -16.85 9.55 10.01
N ASP A 101 -16.22 9.53 11.18
CA ASP A 101 -16.77 9.04 12.42
C ASP A 101 -16.62 10.07 13.54
N ASP A 102 -16.95 9.71 14.77
CA ASP A 102 -16.85 10.59 15.95
C ASP A 102 -15.40 11.07 16.23
N LEU A 103 -14.40 10.41 15.65
CA LEU A 103 -12.99 10.76 15.75
C LEU A 103 -12.49 11.61 14.55
N GLY A 104 -13.41 11.97 13.63
CA GLY A 104 -13.13 12.76 12.42
C GLY A 104 -12.91 11.90 11.17
N ALA A 105 -12.15 12.44 10.21
CA ALA A 105 -11.91 11.75 8.94
C ALA A 105 -11.06 10.48 9.13
N GLN A 106 -11.61 9.35 8.72
CA GLN A 106 -11.02 8.02 8.79
C GLN A 106 -10.84 7.45 7.40
N ARG A 107 -9.87 6.55 7.25
CA ARG A 107 -9.68 5.74 6.04
C ARG A 107 -9.94 4.28 6.34
N GLY A 108 -10.98 3.71 5.75
CA GLY A 108 -11.16 2.26 5.71
C GLY A 108 -10.14 1.70 4.71
N THR A 109 -9.21 0.88 5.16
CA THR A 109 -8.16 0.30 4.31
C THR A 109 -8.19 -1.21 4.47
N THR A 110 -8.33 -1.91 3.35
CA THR A 110 -8.29 -3.38 3.30
C THR A 110 -6.97 -3.83 2.72
N PHE A 111 -6.30 -4.68 3.45
CA PHE A 111 -5.04 -5.30 3.07
C PHE A 111 -5.27 -6.75 2.69
N GLU A 112 -4.70 -7.16 1.57
CA GLU A 112 -4.56 -8.56 1.19
C GLU A 112 -3.17 -9.04 1.59
N MET A 113 -3.14 -10.16 2.31
CA MET A 113 -1.91 -10.81 2.78
C MET A 113 -1.77 -12.15 2.08
N VAL A 114 -0.69 -12.32 1.33
CA VAL A 114 -0.36 -13.54 0.61
C VAL A 114 0.77 -14.25 1.35
N PHE A 115 0.47 -15.40 1.92
CA PHE A 115 1.44 -16.24 2.62
C PHE A 115 2.02 -17.27 1.65
N PRO A 116 3.33 -17.21 1.34
CA PRO A 116 3.96 -18.17 0.45
C PRO A 116 3.91 -19.59 1.06
N ASN A 117 3.74 -20.58 0.21
CA ASN A 117 3.66 -21.98 0.61
C ASN A 117 4.52 -22.88 -0.31
N PRO A 118 5.84 -22.61 -0.42
CA PRO A 118 6.69 -23.28 -1.40
C PRO A 118 6.76 -24.79 -1.19
N ASP A 119 6.72 -25.24 0.04
CA ASP A 119 6.86 -26.67 0.40
C ASP A 119 5.50 -27.38 0.59
N GLY A 120 4.38 -26.69 0.41
CA GLY A 120 3.05 -27.24 0.62
C GLY A 120 2.69 -27.55 2.08
N THR A 121 3.52 -27.11 3.04
CA THR A 121 3.37 -27.45 4.46
C THR A 121 2.59 -26.44 5.28
N LEU A 122 2.30 -25.25 4.70
CA LEU A 122 1.57 -24.21 5.40
C LEU A 122 0.10 -24.59 5.57
N SER A 123 -0.31 -24.90 6.80
CA SER A 123 -1.71 -25.17 7.09
C SER A 123 -2.52 -23.87 7.28
N ALA A 124 -3.85 -24.00 7.14
CA ALA A 124 -4.75 -22.88 7.37
C ALA A 124 -4.66 -22.36 8.82
N GLU A 125 -4.44 -23.25 9.80
CA GLU A 125 -4.29 -22.91 11.21
C GLU A 125 -3.06 -22.04 11.45
N VAL A 126 -1.91 -22.43 10.89
CA VAL A 126 -0.66 -21.66 10.98
C VAL A 126 -0.79 -20.32 10.28
N CYS A 127 -1.44 -20.28 9.12
CA CYS A 127 -1.73 -19.04 8.41
C CYS A 127 -2.59 -18.09 9.27
N ASN A 128 -3.66 -18.61 9.91
CA ASN A 128 -4.54 -17.82 10.77
C ASN A 128 -3.81 -17.32 12.04
N GLN A 129 -2.92 -18.12 12.61
CA GLN A 129 -2.09 -17.68 13.74
C GLN A 129 -1.15 -16.54 13.35
N ARG A 130 -0.49 -16.63 12.19
CA ARG A 130 0.36 -15.54 11.68
C ARG A 130 -0.46 -14.28 11.39
N LEU A 131 -1.66 -14.42 10.81
CA LEU A 131 -2.58 -13.31 10.60
C LEU A 131 -2.92 -12.63 11.93
N GLN A 132 -3.29 -13.41 12.96
CA GLN A 132 -3.62 -12.86 14.27
C GLN A 132 -2.43 -12.12 14.89
N GLN A 133 -1.22 -12.69 14.81
CA GLN A 133 0.00 -12.02 15.27
C GLN A 133 0.23 -10.68 14.57
N ALA A 134 0.02 -10.62 13.25
CA ALA A 134 0.15 -9.39 12.48
C ALA A 134 -0.89 -8.34 12.90
N MET A 135 -2.14 -8.76 13.11
CA MET A 135 -3.21 -7.88 13.57
C MET A 135 -2.93 -7.32 14.97
N ASP A 136 -2.50 -8.17 15.90
CA ASP A 136 -2.15 -7.78 17.26
C ASP A 136 -0.95 -6.81 17.27
N ALA A 137 0.03 -7.02 16.39
CA ALA A 137 1.15 -6.11 16.21
C ALA A 137 0.71 -4.73 15.72
N VAL A 138 -0.22 -4.67 14.76
CA VAL A 138 -0.79 -3.39 14.29
C VAL A 138 -1.54 -2.70 15.42
N LEU A 139 -2.45 -3.41 16.09
CA LEU A 139 -3.29 -2.82 17.15
C LEU A 139 -2.44 -2.34 18.32
N SER A 140 -1.36 -3.05 18.69
CA SER A 140 -0.45 -2.63 19.75
C SER A 140 0.42 -1.44 19.35
N THR A 141 0.95 -1.44 18.12
CA THR A 141 1.82 -0.35 17.63
C THR A 141 1.06 0.97 17.49
N TYR A 142 -0.21 0.91 17.11
CA TYR A 142 -1.04 2.09 16.86
C TYR A 142 -2.16 2.27 17.89
N ALA A 143 -2.03 1.70 19.09
CA ALA A 143 -3.03 1.80 20.16
C ALA A 143 -3.42 3.24 20.49
N ASP A 144 -2.42 4.13 20.63
CA ASP A 144 -2.62 5.53 20.96
C ASP A 144 -3.16 6.38 19.80
N HIS A 145 -3.16 5.84 18.60
CA HIS A 145 -3.60 6.54 17.38
C HIS A 145 -5.05 6.24 17.00
N GLY A 146 -5.72 5.33 17.72
CA GLY A 146 -7.13 5.02 17.47
C GLY A 146 -7.38 4.13 16.25
N VAL A 147 -6.38 3.35 15.80
CA VAL A 147 -6.55 2.31 14.77
C VAL A 147 -7.47 1.21 15.30
N LYS A 148 -8.44 0.80 14.49
CA LYS A 148 -9.41 -0.25 14.82
C LYS A 148 -9.49 -1.27 13.71
N HIS A 149 -9.59 -2.54 14.10
CA HIS A 149 -9.96 -3.63 13.18
C HIS A 149 -11.45 -3.51 12.82
N ARG A 150 -11.77 -3.81 11.57
CA ARG A 150 -13.17 -3.77 11.05
C ARG A 150 -13.67 -5.14 10.74
#